data_90298bee18b43e854bda49ad000c27f7
#
_entry.id   90298bee18b43e854bda49ad000c27f7
#
_cell.length_a   1.000
_cell.length_b   1.000
_cell.length_c   1.000
_cell.angle_alpha   90.00
_cell.angle_beta   90.00
_cell.angle_gamma   90.00
#
_symmetry.space_group_name_H-M   'P 1'
#
loop_
_entity.id
_entity.type
_entity.pdbx_description
1 polymer ?
#
loop_
_entity_poly.entity_id
_entity_poly.type
_entity_poly.pdbx_seq_one_letter_code
_entity_poly.pdbx_strand_id
1 'polypeptide(L)'
;MACLHFSICPGHRFTFSLFIDSPAGIEMGFRNAIAAATEAIVVTTPEIAAVRDADRVVGLLEAHTVHNTHLLINRLRPLMVAANDMMSVEDVQEILAIPLLGVIPDDERVIVSTNRGEPLVLSETPSIAGIAYDNVVRRLEGETVELLDFSVNSDSWVGRIKKFFGSK
;
A
#
# COMPACT_ATOMS: atom_id res chain seq x y z
N MET A 1 -8.62 4.76 3.94
CA MET A 1 -7.69 5.85 4.34
C MET A 1 -6.89 6.21 3.11
N ALA A 2 -6.83 7.47 2.71
CA ALA A 2 -6.05 7.89 1.55
C ALA A 2 -4.80 8.63 2.05
N CYS A 3 -3.63 8.24 1.57
CA CYS A 3 -2.40 9.00 1.74
C CYS A 3 -2.14 9.74 0.43
N LEU A 4 -1.96 11.04 0.49
CA LEU A 4 -1.82 11.88 -0.70
C LEU A 4 -0.34 12.23 -0.89
N HIS A 5 0.15 12.04 -2.09
CA HIS A 5 1.52 12.34 -2.47
C HIS A 5 1.59 13.59 -3.32
N PHE A 6 2.50 14.48 -3.01
CA PHE A 6 2.79 15.67 -3.77
C PHE A 6 4.23 15.60 -4.29
N SER A 7 4.38 15.49 -5.60
CA SER A 7 5.69 15.55 -6.25
C SER A 7 5.92 16.95 -6.79
N ILE A 8 6.93 17.67 -6.31
CA ILE A 8 7.29 19.00 -6.82
C ILE A 8 8.13 18.84 -8.08
N CYS A 9 7.65 19.47 -9.13
CA CYS A 9 8.00 19.47 -10.54
C CYS A 9 9.49 19.49 -10.94
N PRO A 10 9.82 18.96 -12.13
CA PRO A 10 11.17 18.86 -12.67
C PRO A 10 11.69 20.23 -13.11
N GLY A 11 12.79 20.64 -12.54
CA GLY A 11 13.53 21.88 -12.86
C GLY A 11 14.52 22.24 -11.78
N HIS A 12 14.40 21.70 -10.59
CA HIS A 12 15.36 21.88 -9.52
C HIS A 12 16.16 20.59 -9.27
N ARG A 13 17.40 20.76 -8.82
CA ARG A 13 18.39 19.71 -8.55
C ARG A 13 18.01 18.74 -7.43
N PHE A 14 16.82 18.92 -6.82
CA PHE A 14 16.30 18.11 -5.74
C PHE A 14 14.81 17.85 -5.97
N THR A 15 14.42 16.58 -5.98
CA THR A 15 13.03 16.15 -5.96
C THR A 15 12.62 15.93 -4.51
N PHE A 16 11.59 16.61 -4.04
CA PHE A 16 11.03 16.40 -2.72
C PHE A 16 9.68 15.72 -2.86
N SER A 17 9.48 14.66 -2.08
CA SER A 17 8.18 14.02 -1.92
C SER A 17 7.56 14.48 -0.61
N LEU A 18 6.34 15.03 -0.66
CA LEU A 18 5.55 15.41 0.50
C LEU A 18 4.37 14.48 0.63
N PHE A 19 4.27 13.78 1.74
CA PHE A 19 3.13 12.93 2.05
C PHE A 19 2.14 13.68 2.94
N ILE A 20 0.88 13.71 2.53
CA ILE A 20 -0.22 14.27 3.31
C ILE A 20 -1.04 13.09 3.83
N ASP A 21 -0.99 12.84 5.13
CA ASP A 21 -1.85 11.83 5.77
C ASP A 21 -3.26 12.41 5.88
N SER A 22 -4.17 11.82 5.11
CA SER A 22 -5.56 12.23 5.09
C SER A 22 -6.36 11.49 6.17
N PRO A 23 -7.18 12.18 6.95
CA PRO A 23 -8.06 11.52 7.90
C PRO A 23 -9.03 10.57 7.17
N ALA A 24 -9.50 9.56 7.88
CA ALA A 24 -10.52 8.65 7.36
C ALA A 24 -11.81 9.42 7.03
N GLY A 25 -12.49 9.01 5.95
CA GLY A 25 -13.73 9.65 5.48
C GLY A 25 -13.50 10.67 4.36
N ILE A 26 -14.59 11.32 3.96
CA ILE A 26 -14.67 12.20 2.78
C ILE A 26 -15.00 13.65 3.15
N GLU A 27 -14.82 14.00 4.41
CA GLU A 27 -15.18 15.30 4.99
C GLU A 27 -14.17 16.42 4.60
N MET A 28 -14.29 17.57 5.26
CA MET A 28 -13.45 18.75 4.96
C MET A 28 -11.95 18.47 4.99
N GLY A 29 -11.48 17.62 5.91
CA GLY A 29 -10.06 17.23 6.00
C GLY A 29 -9.55 16.57 4.73
N PHE A 30 -10.32 15.63 4.20
CA PHE A 30 -10.02 14.97 2.94
C PHE A 30 -10.01 15.99 1.77
N ARG A 31 -11.03 16.84 1.66
CA ARG A 31 -11.12 17.86 0.60
C ARG A 31 -9.95 18.83 0.62
N ASN A 32 -9.51 19.25 1.80
CA ASN A 32 -8.33 20.11 1.94
C ASN A 32 -7.05 19.40 1.52
N ALA A 33 -6.93 18.11 1.86
CA ALA A 33 -5.77 17.31 1.49
C ALA A 33 -5.65 17.12 -0.03
N ILE A 34 -6.75 16.78 -0.72
CA ILE A 34 -6.74 16.58 -2.18
C ILE A 34 -6.55 17.84 -2.99
N ALA A 35 -6.89 19.03 -2.44
CA ALA A 35 -6.78 20.30 -3.16
C ALA A 35 -5.33 20.63 -3.59
N ALA A 36 -4.33 20.08 -2.90
CA ALA A 36 -2.92 20.28 -3.20
C ALA A 36 -2.22 19.01 -3.75
N ALA A 37 -2.91 17.89 -3.79
CA ALA A 37 -2.32 16.60 -4.18
C ALA A 37 -2.22 16.46 -5.69
N THR A 38 -1.09 15.95 -6.18
CA THR A 38 -0.89 15.56 -7.58
C THR A 38 -1.12 14.07 -7.79
N GLU A 39 -0.92 13.29 -6.75
CA GLU A 39 -1.01 11.83 -6.74
C GLU A 39 -1.72 11.37 -5.48
N ALA A 40 -2.35 10.22 -5.52
CA ALA A 40 -3.01 9.62 -4.37
C ALA A 40 -2.65 8.14 -4.21
N ILE A 41 -2.49 7.71 -2.96
CA ILE A 41 -2.40 6.30 -2.60
C ILE A 41 -3.64 5.97 -1.79
N VAL A 42 -4.52 5.16 -2.37
CA VAL A 42 -5.71 4.64 -1.68
C VAL A 42 -5.32 3.38 -0.94
N VAL A 43 -5.38 3.44 0.38
CA VAL A 43 -5.06 2.31 1.27
C VAL A 43 -6.35 1.67 1.75
N THR A 44 -6.54 0.39 1.46
CA THR A 44 -7.71 -0.37 1.91
C THR A 44 -7.31 -1.74 2.46
N THR A 45 -8.20 -2.37 3.21
CA THR A 45 -8.11 -3.80 3.55
C THR A 45 -8.99 -4.60 2.60
N PRO A 46 -8.70 -5.90 2.34
CA PRO A 46 -9.49 -6.73 1.43
C PRO A 46 -10.78 -7.23 2.10
N GLU A 47 -11.54 -6.30 2.64
CA GLU A 47 -12.84 -6.49 3.29
C GLU A 47 -13.91 -5.71 2.51
N ILE A 48 -15.07 -6.29 2.26
CA ILE A 48 -16.13 -5.73 1.42
C ILE A 48 -16.49 -4.28 1.81
N ALA A 49 -16.58 -4.00 3.11
CA ALA A 49 -16.93 -2.67 3.60
C ALA A 49 -15.81 -1.65 3.29
N ALA A 50 -14.55 -2.03 3.54
CA ALA A 50 -13.40 -1.17 3.29
C ALA A 50 -13.19 -0.90 1.79
N VAL A 51 -13.41 -1.91 0.94
CA VAL A 51 -13.32 -1.77 -0.52
C VAL A 51 -14.42 -0.84 -1.06
N ARG A 52 -15.65 -0.93 -0.54
CA ARG A 52 -16.74 0.01 -0.90
C ARG A 52 -16.44 1.46 -0.50
N ASP A 53 -15.81 1.65 0.65
CA ASP A 53 -15.41 3.00 1.09
C ASP A 53 -14.24 3.52 0.24
N ALA A 54 -13.30 2.65 -0.14
CA ALA A 54 -12.22 2.98 -1.07
C ALA A 54 -12.75 3.37 -2.46
N ASP A 55 -13.74 2.66 -2.99
CA ASP A 55 -14.39 2.97 -4.28
C ASP A 55 -14.99 4.39 -4.29
N ARG A 56 -15.66 4.78 -3.20
CA ARG A 56 -16.16 6.15 -3.05
C ARG A 56 -15.04 7.19 -3.05
N VAL A 57 -13.91 6.88 -2.40
CA VAL A 57 -12.73 7.76 -2.39
C VAL A 57 -12.14 7.89 -3.78
N VAL A 58 -12.00 6.77 -4.53
CA VAL A 58 -11.53 6.78 -5.92
C VAL A 58 -12.40 7.70 -6.79
N GLY A 59 -13.73 7.54 -6.74
CA GLY A 59 -14.65 8.39 -7.47
C GLY A 59 -14.54 9.89 -7.12
N LEU A 60 -14.26 10.21 -5.85
CA LEU A 60 -14.02 11.60 -5.43
C LEU A 60 -12.68 12.14 -5.94
N LEU A 61 -11.61 11.33 -5.94
CA LEU A 61 -10.30 11.72 -6.47
C LEU A 61 -10.41 12.03 -7.97
N GLU A 62 -11.08 11.19 -8.72
CA GLU A 62 -11.35 11.41 -10.14
C GLU A 62 -12.14 12.70 -10.41
N ALA A 63 -13.19 12.96 -9.60
CA ALA A 63 -14.00 14.17 -9.70
C ALA A 63 -13.20 15.45 -9.39
N HIS A 64 -12.11 15.35 -8.61
CA HIS A 64 -11.21 16.46 -8.28
C HIS A 64 -9.93 16.48 -9.13
N THR A 65 -9.90 15.76 -10.24
CA THR A 65 -8.78 15.74 -11.20
C THR A 65 -7.46 15.16 -10.66
N VAL A 66 -7.50 14.38 -9.60
CA VAL A 66 -6.34 13.59 -9.14
C VAL A 66 -6.35 12.25 -9.88
N HIS A 67 -5.73 12.23 -11.06
CA HIS A 67 -5.77 11.05 -11.95
C HIS A 67 -4.68 10.02 -11.69
N ASN A 68 -3.59 10.40 -11.03
CA ASN A 68 -2.51 9.48 -10.70
C ASN A 68 -2.79 8.84 -9.33
N THR A 69 -3.69 7.86 -9.33
CA THR A 69 -4.14 7.17 -8.12
C THR A 69 -3.66 5.73 -8.11
N HIS A 70 -3.09 5.30 -6.99
CA HIS A 70 -2.54 3.95 -6.80
C HIS A 70 -3.22 3.24 -5.64
N LEU A 71 -3.34 1.91 -5.75
CA LEU A 71 -3.92 1.03 -4.74
C LEU A 71 -2.83 0.44 -3.85
N LEU A 72 -3.00 0.52 -2.54
CA LEU A 72 -2.23 -0.25 -1.56
C LEU A 72 -3.17 -1.12 -0.74
N ILE A 73 -3.09 -2.43 -0.91
CA ILE A 73 -3.86 -3.38 -0.12
C ILE A 73 -3.10 -3.68 1.16
N ASN A 74 -3.72 -3.42 2.31
CA ASN A 74 -3.12 -3.63 3.62
C ASN A 74 -3.79 -4.78 4.37
N ARG A 75 -3.05 -5.45 5.25
CA ARG A 75 -3.52 -6.53 6.12
C ARG A 75 -4.08 -7.74 5.37
N LEU A 76 -3.48 -8.09 4.23
CA LEU A 76 -3.83 -9.31 3.52
C LEU A 76 -3.51 -10.54 4.38
N ARG A 77 -4.48 -11.45 4.50
CA ARG A 77 -4.33 -12.75 5.17
C ARG A 77 -4.46 -13.88 4.15
N PRO A 78 -3.35 -14.43 3.64
CA PRO A 78 -3.38 -15.43 2.57
C PRO A 78 -4.23 -16.66 2.86
N LEU A 79 -4.24 -17.13 4.12
CA LEU A 79 -5.07 -18.28 4.53
C LEU A 79 -6.57 -17.97 4.47
N MET A 80 -6.99 -16.74 4.77
CA MET A 80 -8.39 -16.34 4.65
C MET A 80 -8.82 -16.20 3.18
N VAL A 81 -7.93 -15.69 2.33
CA VAL A 81 -8.16 -15.64 0.89
C VAL A 81 -8.33 -17.05 0.31
N ALA A 82 -7.46 -17.98 0.68
CA ALA A 82 -7.56 -19.39 0.24
C ALA A 82 -8.82 -20.09 0.73
N ALA A 83 -9.37 -19.68 1.88
CA ALA A 83 -10.63 -20.18 2.42
C ALA A 83 -11.88 -19.48 1.86
N ASN A 84 -11.73 -18.48 0.99
CA ASN A 84 -12.78 -17.56 0.50
C ASN A 84 -13.48 -16.75 1.63
N ASP A 85 -12.79 -16.53 2.73
CA ASP A 85 -13.25 -15.70 3.86
C ASP A 85 -12.78 -14.24 3.75
N MET A 86 -11.94 -13.94 2.77
CA MET A 86 -11.39 -12.62 2.47
C MET A 86 -11.28 -12.46 0.95
N MET A 87 -11.49 -11.24 0.45
CA MET A 87 -11.33 -10.95 -0.97
C MET A 87 -9.89 -11.17 -1.42
N SER A 88 -9.71 -11.66 -2.64
CA SER A 88 -8.39 -11.76 -3.27
C SER A 88 -7.86 -10.38 -3.69
N VAL A 89 -6.59 -10.30 -4.02
CA VAL A 89 -5.98 -9.08 -4.57
C VAL A 89 -6.64 -8.72 -5.90
N GLU A 90 -6.92 -9.73 -6.71
CA GLU A 90 -7.55 -9.61 -8.03
C GLU A 90 -8.97 -9.06 -7.92
N ASP A 91 -9.78 -9.56 -6.96
CA ASP A 91 -11.14 -9.07 -6.73
C ASP A 91 -11.14 -7.57 -6.36
N VAL A 92 -10.22 -7.17 -5.47
CA VAL A 92 -10.11 -5.75 -5.05
C VAL A 92 -9.67 -4.87 -6.22
N GLN A 93 -8.71 -5.33 -7.05
CA GLN A 93 -8.26 -4.59 -8.23
C GLN A 93 -9.37 -4.47 -9.28
N GLU A 94 -10.16 -5.51 -9.51
CA GLU A 94 -11.27 -5.49 -10.45
C GLU A 94 -12.34 -4.47 -10.04
N ILE A 95 -12.64 -4.37 -8.74
CA ILE A 95 -13.63 -3.42 -8.22
C ILE A 95 -13.12 -1.97 -8.31
N LEU A 96 -11.88 -1.71 -7.86
CA LEU A 96 -11.37 -0.35 -7.75
C LEU A 96 -10.81 0.19 -9.07
N ALA A 97 -10.44 -0.68 -10.00
CA ALA A 97 -9.94 -0.37 -11.35
C ALA A 97 -8.77 0.65 -11.37
N ILE A 98 -7.95 0.69 -10.31
CA ILE A 98 -6.76 1.55 -10.21
C ILE A 98 -5.48 0.70 -10.08
N PRO A 99 -4.32 1.21 -10.55
CA PRO A 99 -3.05 0.49 -10.52
C PRO A 99 -2.64 0.05 -9.11
N LEU A 100 -2.24 -1.22 -8.98
CA LEU A 100 -1.73 -1.78 -7.73
C LEU A 100 -0.29 -1.32 -7.48
N LEU A 101 -0.09 -0.60 -6.39
CA LEU A 101 1.23 -0.19 -5.91
C LEU A 101 1.88 -1.28 -5.06
N GLY A 102 1.09 -1.98 -4.25
CA GLY A 102 1.60 -3.05 -3.41
C GLY A 102 0.57 -3.72 -2.54
N VAL A 103 1.01 -4.81 -1.91
CA VAL A 103 0.22 -5.57 -0.95
C VAL A 103 1.04 -5.77 0.31
N ILE A 104 0.48 -5.41 1.46
CA ILE A 104 1.08 -5.57 2.77
C ILE A 104 0.36 -6.71 3.49
N PRO A 105 1.05 -7.79 3.87
CA PRO A 105 0.43 -8.85 4.63
C PRO A 105 0.13 -8.42 6.07
N ASP A 106 -0.83 -9.08 6.70
CA ASP A 106 -1.08 -8.93 8.13
C ASP A 106 0.10 -9.55 8.91
N ASP A 107 0.79 -8.73 9.70
CA ASP A 107 2.00 -9.11 10.43
C ASP A 107 1.92 -8.52 11.85
N GLU A 108 1.92 -9.37 12.87
CA GLU A 108 1.86 -8.96 14.28
C GLU A 108 3.04 -8.02 14.66
N ARG A 109 4.15 -8.13 13.96
CA ARG A 109 5.32 -7.27 14.18
C ARG A 109 5.04 -5.80 13.88
N VAL A 110 4.08 -5.49 12.99
CA VAL A 110 3.61 -4.12 12.76
C VAL A 110 3.03 -3.55 14.05
N ILE A 111 2.19 -4.33 14.75
CA ILE A 111 1.57 -3.90 16.01
C ILE A 111 2.64 -3.69 17.08
N VAL A 112 3.59 -4.63 17.19
CA VAL A 112 4.67 -4.55 18.17
C VAL A 112 5.54 -3.33 17.94
N SER A 113 5.96 -3.06 16.70
CA SER A 113 6.79 -1.93 16.34
C SER A 113 6.08 -0.59 16.58
N THR A 114 4.81 -0.52 16.20
CA THR A 114 3.97 0.67 16.44
C THR A 114 3.84 0.98 17.94
N ASN A 115 3.59 -0.04 18.77
CA ASN A 115 3.48 0.14 20.22
C ASN A 115 4.81 0.56 20.87
N ARG A 116 5.94 0.22 20.26
CA ARG A 116 7.28 0.64 20.71
C ARG A 116 7.69 2.01 20.19
N GLY A 117 6.96 2.54 19.20
CA GLY A 117 7.35 3.76 18.49
C GLY A 117 8.57 3.56 17.57
N GLU A 118 8.87 2.32 17.18
CA GLU A 118 10.01 1.96 16.33
C GLU A 118 9.49 1.59 14.94
N PRO A 119 9.92 2.27 13.86
CA PRO A 119 9.48 1.91 12.52
C PRO A 119 9.92 0.49 12.14
N LEU A 120 8.97 -0.34 11.70
CA LEU A 120 9.23 -1.74 11.35
C LEU A 120 10.31 -1.90 10.28
N VAL A 121 10.37 -0.97 9.32
CA VAL A 121 11.34 -0.97 8.22
C VAL A 121 12.78 -0.72 8.66
N LEU A 122 12.99 -0.15 9.86
CA LEU A 122 14.29 0.07 10.45
C LEU A 122 14.74 -1.06 11.38
N SER A 123 13.92 -2.11 11.54
CA SER A 123 14.23 -3.25 12.39
C SER A 123 15.42 -4.04 11.83
N GLU A 124 16.38 -4.41 12.70
CA GLU A 124 17.51 -5.27 12.33
C GLU A 124 17.07 -6.65 11.78
N THR A 125 15.91 -7.11 12.20
CA THR A 125 15.33 -8.37 11.72
C THR A 125 14.23 -8.05 10.72
N PRO A 126 14.43 -8.30 9.42
CA PRO A 126 13.43 -8.06 8.40
C PRO A 126 12.15 -8.84 8.66
N SER A 127 11.00 -8.21 8.37
CA SER A 127 9.70 -8.86 8.33
C SER A 127 9.15 -8.84 6.91
N ILE A 128 8.18 -9.71 6.62
CA ILE A 128 7.56 -9.72 5.29
C ILE A 128 6.82 -8.42 5.03
N ALA A 129 6.12 -7.91 6.04
CA ALA A 129 5.49 -6.60 5.94
C ALA A 129 6.51 -5.47 5.74
N GLY A 130 7.67 -5.51 6.43
CA GLY A 130 8.76 -4.55 6.25
C GLY A 130 9.32 -4.56 4.83
N ILE A 131 9.56 -5.75 4.26
CA ILE A 131 9.99 -5.90 2.86
C ILE A 131 8.90 -5.39 1.90
N ALA A 132 7.64 -5.66 2.18
CA ALA A 132 6.53 -5.18 1.36
C ALA A 132 6.45 -3.65 1.34
N TYR A 133 6.64 -2.99 2.50
CA TYR A 133 6.72 -1.53 2.58
C TYR A 133 7.92 -0.96 1.81
N ASP A 134 9.11 -1.57 1.95
CA ASP A 134 10.29 -1.16 1.18
C ASP A 134 10.04 -1.25 -0.33
N ASN A 135 9.44 -2.35 -0.80
CA ASN A 135 9.09 -2.52 -2.20
C ASN A 135 8.06 -1.48 -2.69
N VAL A 136 7.13 -1.04 -1.83
CA VAL A 136 6.18 0.04 -2.14
C VAL A 136 6.93 1.35 -2.36
N VAL A 137 7.85 1.71 -1.46
CA VAL A 137 8.66 2.94 -1.58
C VAL A 137 9.49 2.90 -2.86
N ARG A 138 10.18 1.81 -3.15
CA ARG A 138 10.98 1.66 -4.37
C ARG A 138 10.14 1.83 -5.65
N ARG A 139 8.90 1.32 -5.67
CA ARG A 139 7.98 1.54 -6.81
C ARG A 139 7.55 3.00 -6.92
N LEU A 140 7.30 3.70 -5.80
CA LEU A 140 7.02 5.14 -5.79
C LEU A 140 8.20 5.96 -6.31
N GLU A 141 9.43 5.49 -6.10
CA GLU A 141 10.65 6.10 -6.65
C GLU A 141 10.90 5.73 -8.12
N GLY A 142 9.99 4.96 -8.73
CA GLY A 142 10.05 4.58 -10.15
C GLY A 142 10.86 3.31 -10.44
N GLU A 143 11.26 2.55 -9.42
CA GLU A 143 11.92 1.28 -9.63
C GLU A 143 10.92 0.19 -10.06
N THR A 144 11.36 -0.70 -10.95
CA THR A 144 10.60 -1.90 -11.31
C THR A 144 10.87 -2.99 -10.29
N VAL A 145 9.95 -3.20 -9.36
CA VAL A 145 10.03 -4.24 -8.33
C VAL A 145 8.84 -5.18 -8.46
N GLU A 146 9.10 -6.48 -8.52
CA GLU A 146 8.03 -7.49 -8.58
C GLU A 146 7.18 -7.47 -7.31
N LEU A 147 5.87 -7.71 -7.45
CA LEU A 147 4.96 -7.90 -6.32
C LEU A 147 5.32 -9.19 -5.57
N LEU A 148 5.20 -9.15 -4.26
CA LEU A 148 5.35 -10.36 -3.45
C LEU A 148 4.16 -11.28 -3.72
N ASP A 149 4.46 -12.55 -3.99
CA ASP A 149 3.46 -13.60 -4.17
C ASP A 149 3.05 -14.16 -2.81
N PHE A 150 1.78 -13.98 -2.45
CA PHE A 150 1.17 -14.47 -1.22
C PHE A 150 0.29 -15.71 -1.44
N SER A 151 0.37 -16.37 -2.60
CA SER A 151 -0.40 -17.60 -2.86
C SER A 151 -0.01 -18.72 -1.88
N VAL A 152 -1.02 -19.35 -1.28
CA VAL A 152 -0.83 -20.41 -0.24
C VAL A 152 -0.17 -21.67 -0.80
N ASN A 153 -0.18 -21.86 -2.13
CA ASN A 153 0.40 -23.04 -2.80
C ASN A 153 1.93 -22.96 -2.99
N SER A 154 2.56 -21.87 -2.56
CA SER A 154 4.00 -21.75 -2.73
C SER A 154 4.74 -22.10 -1.44
N ASP A 155 5.08 -23.36 -1.22
CA ASP A 155 6.28 -23.75 -0.43
C ASP A 155 7.53 -22.95 -0.87
N SER A 156 7.40 -22.22 -1.98
CA SER A 156 8.45 -21.41 -2.61
C SER A 156 8.64 -20.04 -1.98
N TRP A 157 7.63 -19.44 -1.31
CA TRP A 157 7.81 -18.07 -0.79
C TRP A 157 8.73 -18.03 0.43
N VAL A 158 8.64 -19.03 1.34
CA VAL A 158 9.59 -19.21 2.46
C VAL A 158 11.00 -19.52 1.91
N GLY A 159 11.08 -20.27 0.82
CA GLY A 159 12.32 -20.58 0.11
C GLY A 159 12.93 -19.36 -0.58
N ARG A 160 12.14 -18.49 -1.19
CA ARG A 160 12.61 -17.24 -1.81
C ARG A 160 13.11 -16.24 -0.79
N ILE A 161 12.45 -16.10 0.36
CA ILE A 161 12.94 -15.26 1.46
C ILE A 161 14.26 -15.79 1.99
N LYS A 162 14.42 -17.12 2.19
CA LYS A 162 15.70 -17.70 2.59
C LYS A 162 16.82 -17.45 1.57
N LYS A 163 16.51 -17.45 0.27
CA LYS A 163 17.47 -17.17 -0.80
C LYS A 163 17.90 -15.70 -0.85
N PHE A 164 17.00 -14.77 -0.49
CA PHE A 164 17.30 -13.32 -0.41
C PHE A 164 18.20 -12.99 0.79
N PHE A 165 18.07 -13.73 1.89
CA PHE A 165 18.87 -13.52 3.11
C PHE A 165 20.07 -14.48 3.22
N GLY A 166 20.19 -15.50 2.35
CA GLY A 166 21.26 -16.50 2.39
C GLY A 166 22.46 -16.20 1.50
N SER A 167 22.49 -15.05 0.81
CA SER A 167 23.63 -14.64 -0.01
C SER A 167 24.37 -13.47 0.65
N LYS A 168 25.11 -13.79 1.71
CA LYS A 168 26.24 -13.04 2.21
C LYS A 168 27.34 -14.00 2.58
#